data_ed0b52aa9e305630212a7db301529a91
#
_entry.id   ed0b52aa9e305630212a7db301529a91
#
_cell.length_a   1.000
_cell.length_b   1.000
_cell.length_c   1.000
_cell.angle_alpha   90.00
_cell.angle_beta   90.00
_cell.angle_gamma   90.00
#
_symmetry.space_group_name_H-M   'P 1'
#
loop_
_entity.id
_entity.type
_entity.pdbx_description
1 polymer ?
#
loop_
_entity_poly.entity_id
_entity_poly.type
_entity_poly.pdbx_seq_one_letter_code
_entity_poly.pdbx_strand_id
1 'polypeptide(L)'
;MPRILLATDGSLHALNAVKYTGFMFKEKDVDILIIHVLPSLPPILTERKLGDRDFVNWQIDQKEKWIKKHQENANRILNEAKETLLRLGIKEERIGTEVYFGRSTAARDLIFYLRGGAFDAAVLGRRGLSKIEELIIGSVSERIVHAGDIPPVWIVTGAVDSKKVLIPVDGSAHAERAVEHAGLMVAGIPDVSINLFHVLSEKYLEYGEDLGTEYWSTWTKERKKTITSFLDKAKEILLSIGIPENAISTTFKEGGDTAKEILKAQKEDGYGTIVMGKRGLSGIKEFIGSVSKKVLTHVNNCAVWLVR
;
A
#
# COMPACT_ATOMS: atom_id res chain seq x y z
N MET A 1 -10.39 -14.26 -8.71
CA MET A 1 -10.93 -12.92 -8.45
C MET A 1 -10.16 -12.37 -7.28
N PRO A 2 -9.63 -11.14 -7.35
CA PRO A 2 -8.83 -10.56 -6.29
C PRO A 2 -9.66 -10.33 -5.01
N ARG A 3 -9.01 -10.55 -3.86
CA ARG A 3 -9.60 -10.33 -2.54
C ARG A 3 -8.78 -9.30 -1.76
N ILE A 4 -9.40 -8.18 -1.41
CA ILE A 4 -8.74 -7.04 -0.75
C ILE A 4 -9.20 -6.96 0.71
N LEU A 5 -8.25 -6.85 1.64
CA LEU A 5 -8.53 -6.43 3.00
C LEU A 5 -8.40 -4.91 3.10
N LEU A 6 -9.46 -4.23 3.54
CA LEU A 6 -9.51 -2.79 3.75
C LEU A 6 -9.64 -2.50 5.24
N ALA A 7 -8.54 -2.05 5.87
CA ALA A 7 -8.55 -1.74 7.30
C ALA A 7 -8.99 -0.28 7.54
N THR A 8 -9.93 -0.10 8.45
CA THR A 8 -10.44 1.23 8.81
C THR A 8 -10.54 1.43 10.32
N ASP A 9 -10.17 2.62 10.78
CA ASP A 9 -10.34 3.10 12.15
C ASP A 9 -11.34 4.26 12.23
N GLY A 10 -12.01 4.59 11.11
CA GLY A 10 -12.93 5.72 10.99
C GLY A 10 -12.24 7.08 10.83
N SER A 11 -10.92 7.15 10.74
CA SER A 11 -10.20 8.39 10.47
C SER A 11 -10.39 8.87 9.02
N LEU A 12 -10.12 10.15 8.77
CA LEU A 12 -10.14 10.73 7.42
C LEU A 12 -9.18 9.99 6.49
N HIS A 13 -8.03 9.55 6.98
CA HIS A 13 -7.06 8.80 6.18
C HIS A 13 -7.57 7.41 5.81
N ALA A 14 -8.23 6.72 6.75
CA ALA A 14 -8.88 5.45 6.45
C ALA A 14 -10.05 5.63 5.46
N LEU A 15 -10.83 6.72 5.59
CA LEU A 15 -11.89 7.04 4.63
C LEU A 15 -11.34 7.32 3.22
N ASN A 16 -10.17 7.96 3.11
CA ASN A 16 -9.51 8.13 1.81
C ASN A 16 -9.09 6.78 1.20
N ALA A 17 -8.65 5.82 2.01
CA ALA A 17 -8.36 4.45 1.55
C ALA A 17 -9.64 3.75 1.05
N VAL A 18 -10.77 3.91 1.75
CA VAL A 18 -12.10 3.42 1.29
C VAL A 18 -12.46 4.04 -0.06
N LYS A 19 -12.37 5.37 -0.17
CA LYS A 19 -12.71 6.10 -1.41
C LYS A 19 -11.80 5.68 -2.57
N TYR A 20 -10.50 5.56 -2.33
CA TYR A 20 -9.55 5.09 -3.34
C TYR A 20 -9.92 3.69 -3.84
N THR A 21 -10.20 2.76 -2.92
CA THR A 21 -10.57 1.38 -3.29
C THR A 21 -11.84 1.37 -4.15
N GLY A 22 -12.88 2.10 -3.75
CA GLY A 22 -14.11 2.22 -4.55
C GLY A 22 -13.86 2.89 -5.90
N PHE A 23 -13.11 3.99 -5.95
CA PHE A 23 -12.78 4.70 -7.19
C PHE A 23 -12.00 3.82 -8.18
N MET A 24 -11.00 3.10 -7.69
CA MET A 24 -10.14 2.27 -8.54
C MET A 24 -10.88 1.03 -9.06
N PHE A 25 -11.71 0.37 -8.23
CA PHE A 25 -12.22 -0.96 -8.52
C PHE A 25 -13.72 -1.05 -8.81
N LYS A 26 -14.45 0.07 -8.92
CA LYS A 26 -15.91 0.08 -9.19
C LYS A 26 -16.32 -0.69 -10.46
N GLU A 27 -15.42 -0.81 -11.41
CA GLU A 27 -15.65 -1.47 -12.71
C GLU A 27 -14.96 -2.84 -12.81
N LYS A 28 -14.42 -3.34 -11.69
CA LYS A 28 -13.76 -4.65 -11.63
C LYS A 28 -14.38 -5.51 -10.54
N ASP A 29 -14.59 -6.79 -10.83
CA ASP A 29 -15.01 -7.74 -9.82
C ASP A 29 -13.88 -8.03 -8.84
N VAL A 30 -14.00 -7.48 -7.64
CA VAL A 30 -13.08 -7.69 -6.50
C VAL A 30 -13.91 -7.94 -5.24
N ASP A 31 -13.47 -8.85 -4.38
CA ASP A 31 -14.04 -9.02 -3.05
C ASP A 31 -13.32 -8.10 -2.06
N ILE A 32 -14.06 -7.31 -1.32
CA ILE A 32 -13.53 -6.36 -0.34
C ILE A 32 -14.03 -6.77 1.04
N LEU A 33 -13.09 -7.10 1.94
CA LEU A 33 -13.39 -7.26 3.37
C LEU A 33 -12.95 -6.00 4.12
N ILE A 34 -13.93 -5.26 4.64
CA ILE A 34 -13.66 -4.11 5.51
C ILE A 34 -13.50 -4.61 6.94
N ILE A 35 -12.36 -4.33 7.56
CA ILE A 35 -12.08 -4.76 8.94
C ILE A 35 -11.85 -3.56 9.85
N HIS A 36 -12.46 -3.61 11.04
CA HIS A 36 -12.15 -2.72 12.16
C HIS A 36 -11.63 -3.53 13.33
N VAL A 37 -10.44 -3.19 13.82
CA VAL A 37 -9.82 -3.87 14.98
C VAL A 37 -10.16 -3.10 16.23
N LEU A 38 -10.90 -3.72 17.15
CA LEU A 38 -11.15 -3.16 18.47
C LEU A 38 -9.86 -3.08 19.28
N PRO A 39 -9.70 -2.05 20.13
CA PRO A 39 -8.59 -2.03 21.06
C PRO A 39 -8.69 -3.22 22.04
N SER A 40 -7.56 -3.67 22.56
CA SER A 40 -7.54 -4.66 23.63
C SER A 40 -8.23 -4.12 24.89
N LEU A 41 -8.84 -5.03 25.66
CA LEU A 41 -9.44 -4.66 26.95
C LEU A 41 -8.41 -3.98 27.87
N PRO A 42 -8.80 -2.93 28.60
CA PRO A 42 -7.93 -2.34 29.61
C PRO A 42 -7.48 -3.38 30.66
N PRO A 43 -6.22 -3.32 31.14
CA PRO A 43 -5.69 -4.30 32.10
C PRO A 43 -6.57 -4.47 33.33
N ILE A 44 -7.15 -3.38 33.86
CA ILE A 44 -8.05 -3.43 35.02
C ILE A 44 -9.28 -4.34 34.82
N LEU A 45 -9.70 -4.54 33.55
CA LEU A 45 -10.85 -5.42 33.22
C LEU A 45 -10.41 -6.87 32.94
N THR A 46 -9.11 -7.16 32.94
CA THR A 46 -8.57 -8.48 32.62
C THR A 46 -7.74 -9.08 33.75
N GLU A 47 -7.22 -8.25 34.67
CA GLU A 47 -6.43 -8.71 35.81
C GLU A 47 -7.34 -9.43 36.84
N ARG A 48 -6.92 -10.63 37.23
CA ARG A 48 -7.58 -11.41 38.26
C ARG A 48 -7.08 -10.92 39.63
N LYS A 49 -7.93 -10.24 40.40
CA LYS A 49 -7.72 -10.05 41.85
C LYS A 49 -8.38 -11.21 42.60
N LEU A 50 -7.59 -12.01 43.30
CA LEU A 50 -8.09 -13.08 44.15
C LEU A 50 -8.87 -12.51 45.35
N GLY A 51 -10.11 -12.94 45.53
CA GLY A 51 -10.84 -12.82 46.82
C GLY A 51 -11.93 -11.75 46.96
N ASP A 52 -12.11 -10.84 45.98
CA ASP A 52 -13.15 -9.81 46.08
C ASP A 52 -14.24 -10.06 45.04
N ARG A 53 -15.41 -10.59 45.53
CA ARG A 53 -16.58 -10.86 44.68
C ARG A 53 -17.18 -9.58 44.10
N ASP A 54 -17.19 -8.49 44.82
CA ASP A 54 -17.77 -7.25 44.37
C ASP A 54 -16.94 -6.64 43.24
N PHE A 55 -15.63 -6.73 43.38
CA PHE A 55 -14.72 -6.32 42.30
C PHE A 55 -14.87 -7.15 41.03
N VAL A 56 -15.03 -8.48 41.17
CA VAL A 56 -15.26 -9.37 40.01
C VAL A 56 -16.57 -9.03 39.32
N ASN A 57 -17.65 -8.82 40.05
CA ASN A 57 -18.96 -8.44 39.51
C ASN A 57 -18.87 -7.08 38.80
N TRP A 58 -18.18 -6.11 39.38
CA TRP A 58 -17.91 -4.82 38.76
C TRP A 58 -17.12 -4.98 37.47
N GLN A 59 -16.05 -5.80 37.43
CA GLN A 59 -15.27 -6.06 36.25
C GLN A 59 -16.13 -6.64 35.13
N ILE A 60 -17.01 -7.60 35.41
CA ILE A 60 -17.91 -8.21 34.43
C ILE A 60 -18.82 -7.14 33.81
N ASP A 61 -19.50 -6.34 34.64
CA ASP A 61 -20.39 -5.27 34.20
C ASP A 61 -19.65 -4.20 33.35
N GLN A 62 -18.45 -3.76 33.81
CA GLN A 62 -17.65 -2.78 33.05
C GLN A 62 -17.13 -3.37 31.73
N LYS A 63 -16.76 -4.64 31.70
CA LYS A 63 -16.32 -5.32 30.49
C LYS A 63 -17.43 -5.40 29.45
N GLU A 64 -18.65 -5.77 29.86
CA GLU A 64 -19.80 -5.82 28.96
C GLU A 64 -20.13 -4.44 28.39
N LYS A 65 -20.17 -3.40 29.25
CA LYS A 65 -20.37 -2.02 28.81
C LYS A 65 -19.30 -1.53 27.86
N TRP A 66 -18.04 -1.87 28.13
CA TRP A 66 -16.91 -1.51 27.28
C TRP A 66 -17.01 -2.18 25.90
N ILE A 67 -17.26 -3.49 25.87
CA ILE A 67 -17.42 -4.25 24.62
C ILE A 67 -18.57 -3.67 23.81
N LYS A 68 -19.75 -3.51 24.41
CA LYS A 68 -20.93 -2.97 23.74
C LYS A 68 -20.67 -1.63 23.09
N LYS A 69 -20.10 -0.67 23.86
CA LYS A 69 -19.77 0.66 23.35
C LYS A 69 -18.81 0.63 22.16
N HIS A 70 -17.74 -0.18 22.24
CA HIS A 70 -16.74 -0.24 21.18
C HIS A 70 -17.26 -0.98 19.95
N GLN A 71 -18.11 -1.99 20.14
CA GLN A 71 -18.75 -2.71 19.05
C GLN A 71 -19.78 -1.85 18.30
N GLU A 72 -20.58 -1.06 19.01
CA GLU A 72 -21.50 -0.08 18.41
C GLU A 72 -20.73 0.96 17.56
N ASN A 73 -19.63 1.50 18.08
CA ASN A 73 -18.78 2.43 17.32
C ASN A 73 -18.13 1.76 16.11
N ALA A 74 -17.62 0.53 16.25
CA ALA A 74 -17.05 -0.23 15.15
C ALA A 74 -18.06 -0.50 14.04
N ASN A 75 -19.28 -0.90 14.40
CA ASN A 75 -20.36 -1.13 13.46
C ASN A 75 -20.72 0.15 12.69
N ARG A 76 -20.74 1.32 13.36
CA ARG A 76 -20.96 2.61 12.70
C ARG A 76 -19.85 2.90 11.67
N ILE A 77 -18.58 2.72 12.06
CA ILE A 77 -17.43 2.93 11.17
C ILE A 77 -17.48 2.00 9.96
N LEU A 78 -17.78 0.72 10.17
CA LEU A 78 -17.89 -0.26 9.10
C LEU A 78 -19.04 0.05 8.15
N ASN A 79 -20.20 0.46 8.69
CA ASN A 79 -21.34 0.85 7.89
C ASN A 79 -21.04 2.10 7.04
N GLU A 80 -20.42 3.14 7.59
CA GLU A 80 -20.00 4.33 6.84
C GLU A 80 -19.05 3.98 5.70
N ALA A 81 -18.10 3.06 5.94
CA ALA A 81 -17.18 2.59 4.92
C ALA A 81 -17.91 1.77 3.84
N LYS A 82 -18.79 0.82 4.22
CA LYS A 82 -19.62 0.03 3.30
C LYS A 82 -20.49 0.93 2.42
N GLU A 83 -21.23 1.86 3.02
CA GLU A 83 -22.06 2.81 2.28
C GLU A 83 -21.24 3.67 1.31
N THR A 84 -20.01 4.03 1.68
CA THR A 84 -19.12 4.77 0.79
C THR A 84 -18.74 3.95 -0.43
N LEU A 85 -18.41 2.66 -0.28
CA LEU A 85 -18.13 1.77 -1.40
C LEU A 85 -19.37 1.54 -2.28
N LEU A 86 -20.55 1.37 -1.69
CA LEU A 86 -21.80 1.23 -2.41
C LEU A 86 -22.10 2.47 -3.28
N ARG A 87 -21.96 3.67 -2.70
CA ARG A 87 -22.13 4.94 -3.46
C ARG A 87 -21.14 5.11 -4.60
N LEU A 88 -19.96 4.51 -4.50
CA LEU A 88 -18.95 4.50 -5.55
C LEU A 88 -19.17 3.42 -6.61
N GLY A 89 -20.19 2.56 -6.45
CA GLY A 89 -20.59 1.54 -7.43
C GLY A 89 -20.02 0.14 -7.19
N ILE A 90 -19.42 -0.13 -6.03
CA ILE A 90 -19.06 -1.50 -5.66
C ILE A 90 -20.36 -2.25 -5.31
N LYS A 91 -20.53 -3.46 -5.85
CA LYS A 91 -21.69 -4.31 -5.61
C LYS A 91 -21.76 -4.79 -4.16
N GLU A 92 -22.94 -4.83 -3.56
CA GLU A 92 -23.12 -5.17 -2.15
C GLU A 92 -22.62 -6.58 -1.81
N GLU A 93 -22.88 -7.55 -2.68
CA GLU A 93 -22.45 -8.93 -2.52
C GLU A 93 -20.91 -9.12 -2.52
N ARG A 94 -20.17 -8.07 -2.89
CA ARG A 94 -18.70 -8.01 -2.91
C ARG A 94 -18.10 -7.36 -1.67
N ILE A 95 -18.93 -6.84 -0.77
CA ILE A 95 -18.48 -6.12 0.42
C ILE A 95 -18.80 -6.92 1.68
N GLY A 96 -17.77 -7.49 2.31
CA GLY A 96 -17.86 -8.03 3.66
C GLY A 96 -17.43 -7.00 4.69
N THR A 97 -17.97 -7.11 5.91
CA THR A 97 -17.53 -6.29 7.05
C THR A 97 -17.24 -7.18 8.24
N GLU A 98 -16.19 -6.86 9.00
CA GLU A 98 -15.80 -7.62 10.18
C GLU A 98 -15.30 -6.71 11.30
N VAL A 99 -15.82 -6.94 12.52
CA VAL A 99 -15.27 -6.39 13.77
C VAL A 99 -14.32 -7.43 14.36
N TYR A 100 -13.01 -7.14 14.36
CA TYR A 100 -12.03 -8.04 14.95
C TYR A 100 -11.72 -7.64 16.39
N PHE A 101 -11.89 -8.58 17.32
CA PHE A 101 -11.57 -8.36 18.73
C PHE A 101 -10.06 -8.46 18.95
N GLY A 102 -9.41 -7.31 19.15
CA GLY A 102 -7.98 -7.22 19.35
C GLY A 102 -7.51 -7.95 20.62
N ARG A 103 -6.41 -8.68 20.49
CA ARG A 103 -5.73 -9.37 21.61
C ARG A 103 -4.44 -8.68 21.99
N SER A 104 -3.97 -7.77 21.16
CA SER A 104 -2.69 -7.09 21.30
C SER A 104 -2.82 -5.64 20.77
N THR A 105 -1.87 -5.18 19.98
CA THR A 105 -1.97 -3.90 19.26
C THR A 105 -2.64 -4.11 17.90
N ALA A 106 -3.39 -3.13 17.41
CA ALA A 106 -4.09 -3.22 16.13
C ALA A 106 -3.16 -3.65 14.97
N ALA A 107 -1.90 -3.21 14.97
CA ALA A 107 -0.92 -3.64 13.96
C ALA A 107 -0.58 -5.13 14.05
N ARG A 108 -0.35 -5.68 15.26
CA ARG A 108 -0.08 -7.11 15.45
C ARG A 108 -1.28 -7.96 15.06
N ASP A 109 -2.45 -7.53 15.47
CA ASP A 109 -3.69 -8.25 15.21
C ASP A 109 -3.99 -8.27 13.70
N LEU A 110 -3.81 -7.15 12.99
CA LEU A 110 -3.93 -7.10 11.53
C LEU A 110 -2.88 -7.96 10.81
N ILE A 111 -1.62 -7.95 11.26
CA ILE A 111 -0.57 -8.80 10.69
C ILE A 111 -0.93 -10.28 10.86
N PHE A 112 -1.41 -10.66 12.04
CA PHE A 112 -1.85 -12.03 12.30
C PHE A 112 -3.03 -12.42 11.39
N TYR A 113 -4.01 -11.52 11.25
CA TYR A 113 -5.17 -11.71 10.39
C TYR A 113 -4.78 -11.87 8.91
N LEU A 114 -3.89 -11.00 8.42
CA LEU A 114 -3.38 -11.03 7.04
C LEU A 114 -2.60 -12.32 6.72
N ARG A 115 -1.86 -12.86 7.69
CA ARG A 115 -1.13 -14.14 7.53
C ARG A 115 -2.05 -15.36 7.46
N GLY A 116 -3.19 -15.31 8.15
CA GLY A 116 -4.18 -16.39 8.16
C GLY A 116 -5.18 -16.32 7.00
N GLY A 117 -5.27 -15.18 6.32
CA GLY A 117 -6.24 -14.95 5.25
C GLY A 117 -5.61 -15.04 3.86
N ALA A 118 -6.41 -15.47 2.88
CA ALA A 118 -6.02 -15.43 1.47
C ALA A 118 -6.43 -14.07 0.87
N PHE A 119 -5.57 -13.06 1.04
CA PHE A 119 -5.76 -11.73 0.46
C PHE A 119 -4.69 -11.44 -0.57
N ASP A 120 -5.08 -10.78 -1.65
CA ASP A 120 -4.17 -10.30 -2.69
C ASP A 120 -3.55 -8.94 -2.34
N ALA A 121 -4.23 -8.15 -1.49
CA ALA A 121 -3.73 -6.88 -1.00
C ALA A 121 -4.34 -6.50 0.35
N ALA A 122 -3.59 -5.70 1.13
CA ALA A 122 -4.06 -5.00 2.31
C ALA A 122 -4.01 -3.49 2.09
N VAL A 123 -5.15 -2.81 2.20
CA VAL A 123 -5.29 -1.37 1.98
C VAL A 123 -5.47 -0.64 3.30
N LEU A 124 -4.65 0.39 3.52
CA LEU A 124 -4.66 1.20 4.73
C LEU A 124 -4.52 2.69 4.39
N GLY A 125 -5.10 3.54 5.22
CA GLY A 125 -4.75 4.95 5.24
C GLY A 125 -3.33 5.15 5.79
N ARG A 126 -2.64 6.20 5.34
CA ARG A 126 -1.27 6.49 5.81
C ARG A 126 -1.20 6.73 7.31
N ARG A 127 -2.24 7.32 7.92
CA ARG A 127 -2.35 7.63 9.35
C ARG A 127 -3.69 7.16 9.90
N GLY A 128 -3.79 7.03 11.21
CA GLY A 128 -5.05 6.80 11.93
C GLY A 128 -5.46 8.03 12.75
N LEU A 129 -6.17 7.81 13.84
CA LEU A 129 -6.70 8.84 14.72
C LEU A 129 -5.64 9.61 15.56
N SER A 130 -4.36 9.21 15.51
CA SER A 130 -3.29 9.88 16.27
C SER A 130 -2.94 11.25 15.70
N LYS A 131 -2.88 12.28 16.57
CA LYS A 131 -2.71 13.70 16.22
C LYS A 131 -1.26 14.16 16.00
N ILE A 132 -0.30 13.27 15.75
CA ILE A 132 1.11 13.68 15.56
C ILE A 132 1.27 14.23 14.15
N GLU A 133 1.52 15.54 14.05
CA GLU A 133 1.46 16.33 12.81
C GLU A 133 2.68 16.22 11.86
N GLU A 134 3.74 15.56 12.23
CA GLU A 134 4.94 15.51 11.37
C GLU A 134 4.96 14.26 10.48
N LEU A 135 5.29 14.43 9.22
CA LEU A 135 5.75 13.55 8.10
C LEU A 135 5.83 12.00 8.33
N ILE A 136 5.23 11.48 9.40
CA ILE A 136 5.37 10.12 9.87
C ILE A 136 4.20 9.27 9.38
N ILE A 137 4.51 8.11 8.84
CA ILE A 137 3.58 7.02 8.60
C ILE A 137 2.96 6.64 9.96
N GLY A 138 1.63 6.44 10.03
CA GLY A 138 0.99 6.03 11.28
C GLY A 138 1.57 4.72 11.84
N SER A 139 1.60 4.58 13.17
CA SER A 139 2.23 3.44 13.85
C SER A 139 1.72 2.06 13.40
N VAL A 140 0.45 1.96 13.01
CA VAL A 140 -0.14 0.73 12.46
C VAL A 140 0.39 0.48 11.06
N SER A 141 0.28 1.46 10.16
CA SER A 141 0.71 1.36 8.75
C SER A 141 2.21 1.10 8.66
N GLU A 142 3.04 1.76 9.49
CA GLU A 142 4.47 1.55 9.54
C GLU A 142 4.83 0.10 9.92
N ARG A 143 4.22 -0.43 10.98
CA ARG A 143 4.46 -1.82 11.41
C ARG A 143 4.02 -2.83 10.37
N ILE A 144 2.89 -2.60 9.69
CA ILE A 144 2.40 -3.48 8.63
C ILE A 144 3.33 -3.41 7.41
N VAL A 145 3.78 -2.22 7.01
CA VAL A 145 4.77 -2.06 5.94
C VAL A 145 6.07 -2.81 6.25
N HIS A 146 6.51 -2.86 7.51
CA HIS A 146 7.70 -3.61 7.92
C HIS A 146 7.47 -5.11 8.13
N ALA A 147 6.23 -5.58 8.20
CA ALA A 147 5.94 -7.00 8.38
C ALA A 147 6.40 -7.83 7.18
N GLY A 148 6.88 -9.04 7.49
CA GLY A 148 7.12 -10.11 6.51
C GLY A 148 5.90 -11.04 6.40
N ASP A 149 5.86 -11.84 5.33
CA ASP A 149 4.87 -12.91 5.13
C ASP A 149 3.40 -12.46 5.20
N ILE A 150 3.15 -11.30 4.60
CA ILE A 150 1.81 -10.72 4.38
C ILE A 150 1.65 -10.33 2.91
N PRO A 151 0.43 -10.19 2.40
CA PRO A 151 0.18 -9.72 1.03
C PRO A 151 0.76 -8.32 0.78
N PRO A 152 0.83 -7.89 -0.49
CA PRO A 152 1.13 -6.51 -0.85
C PRO A 152 0.34 -5.50 -0.02
N VAL A 153 1.01 -4.42 0.41
CA VAL A 153 0.43 -3.38 1.27
C VAL A 153 0.27 -2.09 0.47
N TRP A 154 -0.94 -1.59 0.43
CA TRP A 154 -1.27 -0.33 -0.24
C TRP A 154 -1.53 0.75 0.80
N ILE A 155 -0.72 1.80 0.77
CA ILE A 155 -0.85 2.94 1.67
C ILE A 155 -1.43 4.12 0.90
N VAL A 156 -2.61 4.57 1.29
CA VAL A 156 -3.30 5.68 0.65
C VAL A 156 -3.04 6.98 1.40
N THR A 157 -2.57 7.99 0.66
CA THR A 157 -2.28 9.32 1.19
C THR A 157 -3.17 10.35 0.53
N GLY A 158 -4.00 11.04 1.29
CA GLY A 158 -4.90 12.07 0.77
C GLY A 158 -5.98 11.55 -0.19
N ALA A 159 -6.56 12.44 -0.97
CA ALA A 159 -7.56 12.11 -1.97
C ALA A 159 -6.88 11.72 -3.29
N VAL A 160 -7.33 10.63 -3.89
CA VAL A 160 -6.82 10.12 -5.17
C VAL A 160 -7.96 10.10 -6.17
N ASP A 161 -7.76 10.79 -7.32
CA ASP A 161 -8.75 10.98 -8.37
C ASP A 161 -8.24 10.59 -9.78
N SER A 162 -7.08 9.92 -9.84
CA SER A 162 -6.44 9.51 -11.09
C SER A 162 -6.21 8.00 -11.12
N LYS A 163 -6.54 7.37 -12.26
CA LYS A 163 -6.25 5.95 -12.55
C LYS A 163 -4.88 5.74 -13.22
N LYS A 164 -4.06 6.79 -13.33
CA LYS A 164 -2.70 6.68 -13.85
C LYS A 164 -1.80 5.97 -12.84
N VAL A 165 -1.08 4.97 -13.29
CA VAL A 165 -0.20 4.12 -12.47
C VAL A 165 1.24 4.33 -12.89
N LEU A 166 2.10 4.67 -11.94
CA LEU A 166 3.56 4.78 -12.12
C LEU A 166 4.22 3.55 -11.50
N ILE A 167 5.04 2.84 -12.27
CA ILE A 167 5.77 1.66 -11.78
C ILE A 167 7.26 1.89 -11.96
N PRO A 168 7.98 2.30 -10.90
CA PRO A 168 9.43 2.36 -10.92
C PRO A 168 10.04 0.97 -11.08
N VAL A 169 10.87 0.78 -12.12
CA VAL A 169 11.49 -0.50 -12.48
C VAL A 169 13.02 -0.36 -12.43
N ASP A 170 13.70 -1.21 -11.66
CA ASP A 170 15.15 -1.21 -11.51
C ASP A 170 15.83 -2.51 -11.98
N GLY A 171 15.06 -3.42 -12.59
CA GLY A 171 15.49 -4.74 -13.02
C GLY A 171 15.59 -5.77 -11.90
N SER A 172 15.20 -5.45 -10.68
CA SER A 172 15.14 -6.41 -9.57
C SER A 172 13.92 -7.32 -9.65
N ALA A 173 14.02 -8.52 -9.07
CA ALA A 173 12.89 -9.44 -8.94
C ALA A 173 11.72 -8.85 -8.13
N HIS A 174 11.97 -7.86 -7.25
CA HIS A 174 10.91 -7.15 -6.54
C HIS A 174 10.17 -6.17 -7.46
N ALA A 175 10.88 -5.51 -8.38
CA ALA A 175 10.25 -4.65 -9.38
C ALA A 175 9.43 -5.49 -10.36
N GLU A 176 9.90 -6.65 -10.79
CA GLU A 176 9.13 -7.57 -11.65
C GLU A 176 7.82 -8.01 -10.97
N ARG A 177 7.87 -8.42 -9.70
CA ARG A 177 6.66 -8.74 -8.93
C ARG A 177 5.73 -7.55 -8.76
N ALA A 178 6.27 -6.33 -8.64
CA ALA A 178 5.47 -5.12 -8.58
C ALA A 178 4.72 -4.87 -9.89
N VAL A 179 5.37 -5.09 -11.04
CA VAL A 179 4.76 -5.03 -12.38
C VAL A 179 3.65 -6.07 -12.52
N GLU A 180 3.94 -7.32 -12.16
CA GLU A 180 2.97 -8.42 -12.23
C GLU A 180 1.75 -8.13 -11.34
N HIS A 181 1.97 -7.75 -10.07
CA HIS A 181 0.90 -7.40 -9.15
C HIS A 181 0.04 -6.24 -9.66
N ALA A 182 0.68 -5.17 -10.16
CA ALA A 182 -0.04 -4.04 -10.76
C ALA A 182 -0.91 -4.52 -11.93
N GLY A 183 -0.32 -5.27 -12.86
CA GLY A 183 -1.04 -5.82 -14.02
C GLY A 183 -2.27 -6.64 -13.60
N LEU A 184 -2.10 -7.61 -12.69
CA LEU A 184 -3.21 -8.46 -12.20
C LEU A 184 -4.31 -7.65 -11.52
N MET A 185 -3.93 -6.64 -10.74
CA MET A 185 -4.91 -5.81 -10.01
C MET A 185 -5.65 -4.84 -10.93
N VAL A 186 -5.02 -4.29 -11.97
CA VAL A 186 -5.68 -3.27 -12.80
C VAL A 186 -6.18 -3.78 -14.15
N ALA A 187 -5.86 -5.01 -14.55
CA ALA A 187 -6.35 -5.60 -15.80
C ALA A 187 -7.88 -5.54 -15.89
N GLY A 188 -8.41 -5.08 -17.03
CA GLY A 188 -9.84 -4.94 -17.27
C GLY A 188 -10.47 -3.69 -16.64
N ILE A 189 -9.72 -2.85 -15.92
CA ILE A 189 -10.23 -1.55 -15.47
C ILE A 189 -10.11 -0.53 -16.62
N PRO A 190 -11.21 0.10 -17.04
CA PRO A 190 -11.16 1.11 -18.10
C PRO A 190 -10.39 2.36 -17.64
N ASP A 191 -9.82 3.08 -18.61
CA ASP A 191 -9.09 4.35 -18.43
C ASP A 191 -7.85 4.26 -17.52
N VAL A 192 -7.36 3.03 -17.24
CA VAL A 192 -6.07 2.85 -16.57
C VAL A 192 -4.96 3.06 -17.59
N SER A 193 -3.96 3.84 -17.21
CA SER A 193 -2.70 3.94 -17.94
C SER A 193 -1.52 3.63 -17.01
N ILE A 194 -0.53 2.90 -17.53
CA ILE A 194 0.64 2.45 -16.78
C ILE A 194 1.88 3.06 -17.41
N ASN A 195 2.73 3.68 -16.59
CA ASN A 195 4.05 4.10 -16.99
C ASN A 195 5.11 3.28 -16.27
N LEU A 196 5.94 2.57 -17.03
CA LEU A 196 7.14 1.90 -16.56
C LEU A 196 8.27 2.93 -16.50
N PHE A 197 8.74 3.27 -15.32
CA PHE A 197 9.61 4.39 -15.06
C PHE A 197 10.97 3.94 -14.55
N HIS A 198 12.06 4.34 -15.21
CA HIS A 198 13.41 4.10 -14.72
C HIS A 198 14.20 5.40 -14.59
N VAL A 199 14.96 5.50 -13.50
CA VAL A 199 15.90 6.60 -13.27
C VAL A 199 17.30 6.04 -13.15
N LEU A 200 18.19 6.44 -14.06
CA LEU A 200 19.62 6.22 -13.92
C LEU A 200 20.15 7.30 -12.97
N SER A 201 20.44 6.91 -11.73
CA SER A 201 20.83 7.83 -10.66
C SER A 201 22.11 8.61 -11.01
N GLU A 202 22.13 9.89 -10.63
CA GLU A 202 23.28 10.79 -10.78
C GLU A 202 24.58 10.22 -10.19
N LYS A 203 24.50 9.44 -9.12
CA LYS A 203 25.66 8.74 -8.54
C LYS A 203 26.43 7.89 -9.54
N TYR A 204 25.74 7.33 -10.53
CA TYR A 204 26.40 6.58 -11.61
C TYR A 204 27.00 7.50 -12.67
N LEU A 205 26.54 8.75 -12.78
CA LEU A 205 27.03 9.72 -13.74
C LEU A 205 28.30 10.45 -13.23
N GLU A 206 28.40 10.70 -11.93
CA GLU A 206 29.57 11.32 -11.28
C GLU A 206 30.87 10.52 -11.47
N TYR A 207 30.80 9.17 -11.50
CA TYR A 207 31.98 8.34 -11.77
C TYR A 207 32.53 8.48 -13.20
N GLY A 208 31.74 9.02 -14.13
CA GLY A 208 32.14 9.14 -15.54
C GLY A 208 33.19 10.19 -15.80
N GLU A 209 33.21 11.26 -15.00
CA GLU A 209 34.20 12.34 -15.10
C GLU A 209 35.58 11.85 -14.68
N ASP A 210 35.66 10.88 -13.77
CA ASP A 210 36.93 10.37 -13.22
C ASP A 210 37.53 9.21 -14.03
N LEU A 211 36.74 8.47 -14.83
CA LEU A 211 37.15 7.20 -15.44
C LEU A 211 37.61 7.26 -16.91
N GLY A 212 37.66 8.47 -17.51
CA GLY A 212 38.04 8.65 -18.91
C GLY A 212 36.95 8.30 -19.92
N THR A 213 36.95 9.01 -21.06
CA THR A 213 35.79 9.10 -21.97
C THR A 213 35.42 7.83 -22.71
N GLU A 214 36.38 6.96 -23.06
CA GLU A 214 36.10 5.78 -23.89
C GLU A 214 35.43 4.64 -23.11
N TYR A 215 35.95 4.31 -21.94
CA TYR A 215 35.34 3.28 -21.07
C TYR A 215 33.98 3.71 -20.55
N TRP A 216 33.83 4.99 -20.24
CA TRP A 216 32.56 5.55 -19.81
C TRP A 216 31.48 5.50 -20.90
N SER A 217 31.83 5.84 -22.15
CA SER A 217 30.87 5.78 -23.25
C SER A 217 30.40 4.35 -23.53
N THR A 218 31.30 3.37 -23.46
CA THR A 218 30.98 1.95 -23.61
C THR A 218 30.09 1.46 -22.46
N TRP A 219 30.45 1.78 -21.22
CA TRP A 219 29.64 1.40 -20.05
C TRP A 219 28.23 2.00 -20.11
N THR A 220 28.11 3.28 -20.45
CA THR A 220 26.81 3.96 -20.57
C THR A 220 25.93 3.30 -21.64
N LYS A 221 26.52 2.92 -22.77
CA LYS A 221 25.82 2.22 -23.86
C LYS A 221 25.30 0.84 -23.40
N GLU A 222 26.16 0.06 -22.76
CA GLU A 222 25.76 -1.25 -22.21
C GLU A 222 24.71 -1.11 -21.10
N ARG A 223 24.82 -0.10 -20.26
CA ARG A 223 23.85 0.19 -19.21
C ARG A 223 22.49 0.55 -19.78
N LYS A 224 22.43 1.42 -20.81
CA LYS A 224 21.19 1.76 -21.50
C LYS A 224 20.54 0.52 -22.13
N LYS A 225 21.32 -0.35 -22.74
CA LYS A 225 20.84 -1.62 -23.32
C LYS A 225 20.23 -2.52 -22.22
N THR A 226 20.88 -2.65 -21.08
CA THR A 226 20.36 -3.40 -19.93
C THR A 226 19.04 -2.81 -19.43
N ILE A 227 18.96 -1.47 -19.32
CA ILE A 227 17.74 -0.77 -18.88
C ILE A 227 16.60 -1.02 -19.85
N THR A 228 16.84 -0.89 -21.17
CA THR A 228 15.85 -1.20 -22.19
C THR A 228 15.35 -2.63 -22.04
N SER A 229 16.26 -3.60 -21.89
CA SER A 229 15.90 -5.02 -21.77
C SER A 229 14.96 -5.30 -20.59
N PHE A 230 15.18 -4.74 -19.41
CA PHE A 230 14.27 -4.99 -18.29
C PHE A 230 12.97 -4.17 -18.36
N LEU A 231 12.97 -3.01 -19.02
CA LEU A 231 11.73 -2.29 -19.33
C LEU A 231 10.88 -3.04 -20.36
N ASP A 232 11.50 -3.61 -21.40
CA ASP A 232 10.81 -4.43 -22.38
C ASP A 232 10.22 -5.69 -21.72
N LYS A 233 11.00 -6.36 -20.86
CA LYS A 233 10.50 -7.49 -20.06
C LYS A 233 9.30 -7.10 -19.19
N ALA A 234 9.36 -5.96 -18.52
CA ALA A 234 8.26 -5.45 -17.72
C ALA A 234 7.01 -5.16 -18.58
N LYS A 235 7.18 -4.61 -19.78
CA LYS A 235 6.10 -4.40 -20.74
C LYS A 235 5.50 -5.74 -21.20
N GLU A 236 6.33 -6.73 -21.50
CA GLU A 236 5.87 -8.08 -21.87
C GLU A 236 5.03 -8.74 -20.76
N ILE A 237 5.42 -8.59 -19.49
CA ILE A 237 4.63 -9.07 -18.36
C ILE A 237 3.23 -8.45 -18.38
N LEU A 238 3.13 -7.13 -18.52
CA LEU A 238 1.83 -6.44 -18.57
C LEU A 238 0.98 -6.88 -19.77
N LEU A 239 1.58 -7.01 -20.95
CA LEU A 239 0.90 -7.50 -22.16
C LEU A 239 0.37 -8.92 -21.97
N SER A 240 1.17 -9.82 -21.38
CA SER A 240 0.78 -11.21 -21.10
C SER A 240 -0.40 -11.34 -20.13
N ILE A 241 -0.55 -10.37 -19.24
CA ILE A 241 -1.68 -10.28 -18.30
C ILE A 241 -2.94 -9.71 -18.97
N GLY A 242 -2.81 -9.12 -20.16
CA GLY A 242 -3.93 -8.55 -20.90
C GLY A 242 -4.09 -7.04 -20.74
N ILE A 243 -3.07 -6.32 -20.29
CA ILE A 243 -3.06 -4.85 -20.34
C ILE A 243 -2.88 -4.42 -21.79
N PRO A 244 -3.75 -3.56 -22.37
CA PRO A 244 -3.63 -3.11 -23.73
C PRO A 244 -2.32 -2.33 -23.97
N GLU A 245 -1.69 -2.52 -25.13
CA GLU A 245 -0.40 -1.88 -25.43
C GLU A 245 -0.48 -0.35 -25.38
N ASN A 246 -1.57 0.23 -25.85
CA ASN A 246 -1.82 1.67 -25.82
C ASN A 246 -2.02 2.23 -24.40
N ALA A 247 -2.23 1.39 -23.39
CA ALA A 247 -2.28 1.77 -21.99
C ALA A 247 -0.91 1.73 -21.30
N ILE A 248 0.13 1.25 -21.99
CA ILE A 248 1.48 1.09 -21.43
C ILE A 248 2.42 2.10 -22.08
N SER A 249 3.11 2.87 -21.27
CA SER A 249 4.20 3.75 -21.67
C SER A 249 5.47 3.45 -20.89
N THR A 250 6.61 3.84 -21.45
CA THR A 250 7.91 3.67 -20.78
C THR A 250 8.61 5.02 -20.73
N THR A 251 9.21 5.34 -19.58
CA THR A 251 10.00 6.55 -19.38
C THR A 251 11.36 6.19 -18.80
N PHE A 252 12.41 6.61 -19.49
CA PHE A 252 13.78 6.53 -18.99
C PHE A 252 14.30 7.94 -18.70
N LYS A 253 14.82 8.16 -17.50
CA LYS A 253 15.36 9.43 -17.06
C LYS A 253 16.82 9.30 -16.64
N GLU A 254 17.66 10.21 -17.09
CA GLU A 254 19.06 10.27 -16.73
C GLU A 254 19.29 11.37 -15.68
N GLY A 255 20.03 11.05 -14.63
CA GLY A 255 20.38 11.98 -13.55
C GLY A 255 19.35 12.08 -12.43
N GLY A 256 19.75 12.68 -11.34
CA GLY A 256 18.90 12.95 -10.19
C GLY A 256 18.81 11.85 -9.12
N ASP A 257 18.19 12.19 -7.98
CA ASP A 257 17.83 11.22 -6.92
C ASP A 257 16.57 10.47 -7.34
N THR A 258 16.68 9.14 -7.41
CA THR A 258 15.59 8.27 -7.88
C THR A 258 14.25 8.55 -7.19
N ALA A 259 14.23 8.74 -5.87
CA ALA A 259 13.00 8.98 -5.14
C ALA A 259 12.41 10.36 -5.46
N LYS A 260 13.26 11.38 -5.62
CA LYS A 260 12.84 12.73 -6.00
C LYS A 260 12.24 12.74 -7.41
N GLU A 261 12.86 12.04 -8.36
CA GLU A 261 12.35 11.96 -9.73
C GLU A 261 11.01 11.21 -9.82
N ILE A 262 10.84 10.14 -9.03
CA ILE A 262 9.54 9.44 -8.92
C ILE A 262 8.47 10.38 -8.36
N LEU A 263 8.76 11.11 -7.27
CA LEU A 263 7.83 12.06 -6.66
C LEU A 263 7.50 13.25 -7.58
N LYS A 264 8.49 13.70 -8.34
CA LYS A 264 8.31 14.76 -9.34
C LYS A 264 7.38 14.29 -10.46
N ALA A 265 7.66 13.13 -11.05
CA ALA A 265 6.79 12.54 -12.09
C ALA A 265 5.37 12.32 -11.57
N GLN A 266 5.21 11.77 -10.35
CA GLN A 266 3.91 11.58 -9.72
C GLN A 266 3.09 12.86 -9.69
N LYS A 267 3.71 13.96 -9.27
CA LYS A 267 3.05 15.26 -9.12
C LYS A 267 2.77 15.93 -10.47
N GLU A 268 3.77 15.97 -11.38
CA GLU A 268 3.68 16.71 -12.66
C GLU A 268 2.74 16.01 -13.64
N ASP A 269 2.79 14.67 -13.71
CA ASP A 269 1.97 13.90 -14.65
C ASP A 269 0.66 13.39 -14.04
N GLY A 270 0.43 13.63 -12.74
CA GLY A 270 -0.81 13.32 -12.05
C GLY A 270 -1.04 11.81 -11.85
N TYR A 271 -0.01 11.04 -11.48
CA TYR A 271 -0.18 9.64 -11.15
C TYR A 271 -0.90 9.48 -9.81
N GLY A 272 -2.04 8.76 -9.82
CA GLY A 272 -2.82 8.45 -8.62
C GLY A 272 -2.28 7.25 -7.86
N THR A 273 -1.48 6.41 -8.51
CA THR A 273 -0.91 5.20 -7.90
C THR A 273 0.55 5.05 -8.27
N ILE A 274 1.40 4.74 -7.28
CA ILE A 274 2.78 4.28 -7.46
C ILE A 274 2.85 2.84 -7.01
N VAL A 275 3.30 1.93 -7.87
CA VAL A 275 3.51 0.52 -7.53
C VAL A 275 4.99 0.22 -7.55
N MET A 276 5.55 -0.26 -6.44
CA MET A 276 6.97 -0.48 -6.35
C MET A 276 7.32 -1.68 -5.49
N GLY A 277 8.45 -2.30 -5.82
CA GLY A 277 9.02 -3.33 -4.98
C GLY A 277 9.30 -2.77 -3.57
N LYS A 278 9.00 -3.54 -2.55
CA LYS A 278 9.33 -3.19 -1.17
C LYS A 278 10.85 -3.04 -0.97
N ARG A 279 11.65 -3.72 -1.81
CA ARG A 279 13.12 -3.66 -1.88
C ARG A 279 13.55 -3.47 -3.33
N GLY A 280 14.79 -3.01 -3.55
CA GLY A 280 15.43 -2.92 -4.86
C GLY A 280 16.69 -3.79 -4.92
N LEU A 281 17.60 -3.46 -5.84
CA LEU A 281 18.84 -4.20 -6.10
C LEU A 281 19.83 -4.26 -4.92
N SER A 282 19.76 -3.33 -3.97
CA SER A 282 20.80 -3.16 -2.91
C SER A 282 20.87 -4.28 -1.87
N GLY A 283 19.90 -5.21 -1.83
CA GLY A 283 19.97 -6.43 -1.01
C GLY A 283 20.15 -6.26 0.51
N ILE A 284 20.16 -5.04 1.02
CA ILE A 284 20.36 -4.73 2.45
C ILE A 284 19.22 -5.34 3.27
N LYS A 285 19.55 -5.90 4.43
CA LYS A 285 18.62 -6.59 5.35
C LYS A 285 17.47 -5.75 5.91
N GLU A 286 17.34 -4.48 5.50
CA GLU A 286 16.22 -3.63 5.88
C GLU A 286 14.92 -4.14 5.26
N PHE A 287 13.81 -4.05 6.01
CA PHE A 287 12.50 -4.54 5.59
C PHE A 287 11.87 -3.71 4.47
N ILE A 288 12.34 -2.49 4.21
CA ILE A 288 11.91 -1.58 3.13
C ILE A 288 13.13 -0.87 2.53
N GLY A 289 13.18 -0.74 1.21
CA GLY A 289 14.25 -0.06 0.48
C GLY A 289 14.25 1.46 0.71
N SER A 290 15.41 2.11 0.57
CA SER A 290 15.59 3.55 0.78
C SER A 290 14.70 4.40 -0.13
N VAL A 291 14.57 4.02 -1.41
CA VAL A 291 13.70 4.70 -2.39
C VAL A 291 12.25 4.57 -1.99
N SER A 292 11.78 3.33 -1.71
CA SER A 292 10.40 3.06 -1.31
C SER A 292 10.02 3.80 -0.02
N LYS A 293 10.96 3.86 0.95
CA LYS A 293 10.77 4.62 2.20
C LYS A 293 10.65 6.12 1.93
N LYS A 294 11.54 6.71 1.12
CA LYS A 294 11.48 8.14 0.76
C LYS A 294 10.19 8.47 0.03
N VAL A 295 9.79 7.68 -0.97
CA VAL A 295 8.54 7.88 -1.72
C VAL A 295 7.35 7.83 -0.77
N LEU A 296 7.22 6.78 0.05
CA LEU A 296 6.12 6.60 1.00
C LEU A 296 6.02 7.74 2.02
N THR A 297 7.17 8.33 2.42
CA THR A 297 7.22 9.43 3.38
C THR A 297 6.75 10.76 2.79
N HIS A 298 7.07 11.04 1.52
CA HIS A 298 6.90 12.37 0.92
C HIS A 298 5.74 12.48 -0.07
N VAL A 299 5.18 11.35 -0.53
CA VAL A 299 4.07 11.37 -1.48
C VAL A 299 2.80 11.91 -0.84
N ASN A 300 2.01 12.65 -1.63
CA ASN A 300 0.69 13.15 -1.24
C ASN A 300 -0.33 12.86 -2.35
N ASN A 301 -1.60 12.73 -1.98
CA ASN A 301 -2.72 12.46 -2.88
C ASN A 301 -2.44 11.31 -3.86
N CYS A 302 -1.93 10.21 -3.32
CA CYS A 302 -1.49 9.06 -4.11
C CYS A 302 -1.60 7.79 -3.27
N ALA A 303 -1.85 6.66 -3.90
CA ALA A 303 -1.72 5.34 -3.29
C ALA A 303 -0.34 4.76 -3.61
N VAL A 304 0.38 4.25 -2.61
CA VAL A 304 1.65 3.54 -2.80
C VAL A 304 1.43 2.06 -2.52
N TRP A 305 1.61 1.24 -3.54
CA TRP A 305 1.54 -0.21 -3.45
C TRP A 305 2.93 -0.77 -3.25
N LEU A 306 3.17 -1.37 -2.10
CA LEU A 306 4.44 -1.99 -1.74
C LEU A 306 4.33 -3.51 -1.94
N VAL A 307 5.02 -4.02 -2.94
CA VAL A 307 5.03 -5.44 -3.34
C VAL A 307 6.33 -6.09 -2.87
N ARG A 308 6.22 -7.33 -2.38
CA ARG A 308 7.38 -8.09 -1.86
C ARG A 308 8.04 -8.99 -2.89
#